data_f49395635d0a4730ecc9484dffbe31f5
#
_entry.id   f49395635d0a4730ecc9484dffbe31f5
#
_cell.length_a   1.000
_cell.length_b   1.000
_cell.length_c   1.000
_cell.angle_alpha   90.00
_cell.angle_beta   90.00
_cell.angle_gamma   90.00
#
_symmetry.space_group_name_H-M   'P 1'
#
loop_
_entity.id
_entity.type
_entity.pdbx_description
1 polymer ?
#
loop_
_entity_poly.entity_id
_entity_poly.type
_entity_poly.pdbx_seq_one_letter_code
_entity_poly.pdbx_strand_id
1 'polypeptide(L)'
;TLFNIKNIVIQTVPVALGALGVIFVVSIGSTDISVGANAALSATIAALISQSTSEFLMIPLTLVISTLIGAFLGWIITKFKTDSFMTTLASLIGLRGLMNFILSLKTVTAPRYLLTISSFKVSLIILVIFVVIVFFVFEKTKFGYYCKSMGENERTVKAIGINTNKIRFICFCISGFMAGVFGFILLGKVSGASSTLCNMMEMKIQMAIFLGGILVTGGFSSKLFKAIIGSFTIVIIENGLVSCGVATSPSE
;
A
#
# COMPACT_ATOMS: atom_id res chain seq x y z
N THR A 1 6.14 23.08 16.06
CA THR A 1 6.65 24.06 15.07
C THR A 1 6.07 23.75 13.68
N LEU A 2 6.01 24.77 12.79
CA LEU A 2 5.48 24.60 11.42
C LEU A 2 6.26 23.53 10.62
N PHE A 3 7.54 23.39 10.89
CA PHE A 3 8.41 22.35 10.34
C PHE A 3 7.93 20.94 10.73
N ASN A 4 7.55 20.73 11.99
CA ASN A 4 7.06 19.45 12.46
C ASN A 4 5.73 19.05 11.81
N ILE A 5 4.81 20.01 11.66
CA ILE A 5 3.54 19.79 10.95
C ILE A 5 3.80 19.35 9.50
N LYS A 6 4.72 20.01 8.81
CA LYS A 6 5.11 19.62 7.45
C LYS A 6 5.67 18.20 7.38
N ASN A 7 6.52 17.81 8.33
CA ASN A 7 7.08 16.47 8.40
C ASN A 7 6.00 15.42 8.66
N ILE A 8 5.05 15.66 9.57
CA ILE A 8 3.92 14.78 9.81
C ILE A 8 3.12 14.56 8.52
N VAL A 9 2.80 15.63 7.79
CA VAL A 9 2.05 15.51 6.53
C VAL A 9 2.84 14.71 5.49
N ILE A 10 4.16 14.95 5.33
CA ILE A 10 5.00 14.19 4.39
C ILE A 10 5.04 12.70 4.72
N GLN A 11 5.14 12.35 6.01
CA GLN A 11 5.18 10.96 6.45
C GLN A 11 3.81 10.28 6.32
N THR A 12 2.72 11.04 6.45
CA THR A 12 1.36 10.51 6.28
C THR A 12 1.05 10.11 4.83
N VAL A 13 1.64 10.77 3.82
CA VAL A 13 1.32 10.52 2.41
C VAL A 13 1.48 9.04 2.02
N PRO A 14 2.64 8.36 2.23
CA PRO A 14 2.79 6.96 1.83
C PRO A 14 1.88 6.03 2.62
N VAL A 15 1.65 6.29 3.92
CA VAL A 15 0.74 5.50 4.76
C VAL A 15 -0.69 5.63 4.26
N ALA A 16 -1.14 6.85 3.97
CA ALA A 16 -2.48 7.10 3.45
C ALA A 16 -2.69 6.47 2.07
N LEU A 17 -1.71 6.57 1.15
CA LEU A 17 -1.78 5.92 -0.17
C LEU A 17 -1.89 4.40 -0.03
N GLY A 18 -1.10 3.79 0.85
CA GLY A 18 -1.22 2.37 1.16
C GLY A 18 -2.58 2.00 1.74
N ALA A 19 -3.09 2.80 2.69
CA ALA A 19 -4.41 2.59 3.29
C ALA A 19 -5.55 2.72 2.27
N LEU A 20 -5.43 3.62 1.26
CA LEU A 20 -6.38 3.74 0.16
C LEU A 20 -6.44 2.48 -0.72
N GLY A 21 -5.35 1.73 -0.86
CA GLY A 21 -5.34 0.45 -1.56
C GLY A 21 -5.91 -0.67 -0.71
N VAL A 22 -5.39 -0.81 0.51
CA VAL A 22 -5.73 -1.90 1.42
C VAL A 22 -7.17 -1.84 1.92
N ILE A 23 -7.82 -0.65 1.95
CA ILE A 23 -9.23 -0.53 2.35
C ILE A 23 -10.17 -1.40 1.52
N PHE A 24 -9.88 -1.62 0.22
CA PHE A 24 -10.67 -2.51 -0.62
C PHE A 24 -10.56 -3.96 -0.15
N VAL A 25 -9.35 -4.39 0.22
CA VAL A 25 -9.09 -5.75 0.70
C VAL A 25 -9.69 -5.96 2.09
N VAL A 26 -9.54 -4.99 2.99
CA VAL A 26 -10.14 -5.06 4.32
C VAL A 26 -11.66 -5.02 4.25
N SER A 27 -12.24 -4.21 3.35
CA SER A 27 -13.70 -4.09 3.23
C SER A 27 -14.40 -5.40 2.86
N ILE A 28 -13.72 -6.32 2.16
CA ILE A 28 -14.23 -7.66 1.84
C ILE A 28 -13.95 -8.72 2.92
N GLY A 29 -13.48 -8.32 4.11
CA GLY A 29 -13.08 -9.23 5.19
C GLY A 29 -11.79 -10.01 4.91
N SER A 30 -10.91 -9.49 4.07
CA SER A 30 -9.57 -10.06 3.77
C SER A 30 -8.48 -9.13 4.29
N THR A 31 -7.26 -9.65 4.42
CA THR A 31 -6.09 -8.85 4.82
C THR A 31 -4.98 -8.97 3.78
N ASP A 32 -4.25 -7.88 3.56
CA ASP A 32 -3.05 -7.87 2.72
C ASP A 32 -1.87 -7.30 3.52
N ILE A 33 -1.02 -8.19 4.01
CA ILE A 33 0.20 -7.82 4.76
C ILE A 33 1.41 -7.72 3.82
N SER A 34 1.28 -8.15 2.57
CA SER A 34 2.40 -8.12 1.62
C SER A 34 2.65 -6.73 1.01
N VAL A 35 1.76 -5.76 1.23
CA VAL A 35 1.73 -4.47 0.54
C VAL A 35 3.04 -3.68 0.66
N GLY A 36 3.71 -3.70 1.83
CA GLY A 36 5.00 -3.05 2.04
C GLY A 36 6.14 -3.73 1.28
N ALA A 37 6.20 -5.07 1.34
CA ALA A 37 7.20 -5.85 0.61
C ALA A 37 6.98 -5.78 -0.91
N ASN A 38 5.72 -5.78 -1.37
CA ASN A 38 5.38 -5.58 -2.78
C ASN A 38 5.86 -4.21 -3.27
N ALA A 39 5.60 -3.14 -2.51
CA ALA A 39 6.07 -1.79 -2.83
C ALA A 39 7.60 -1.72 -2.94
N ALA A 40 8.30 -2.29 -1.97
CA ALA A 40 9.76 -2.29 -1.93
C ALA A 40 10.37 -3.08 -3.10
N LEU A 41 9.91 -4.30 -3.34
CA LEU A 41 10.43 -5.15 -4.42
C LEU A 41 10.13 -4.56 -5.80
N SER A 42 8.89 -4.13 -6.04
CA SER A 42 8.49 -3.58 -7.34
C SER A 42 9.26 -2.30 -7.67
N ALA A 43 9.44 -1.40 -6.70
CA ALA A 43 10.25 -0.19 -6.88
C ALA A 43 11.74 -0.52 -7.10
N THR A 44 12.28 -1.52 -6.40
CA THR A 44 13.68 -1.97 -6.57
C THR A 44 13.91 -2.55 -7.96
N ILE A 45 13.04 -3.46 -8.43
CA ILE A 45 13.17 -4.06 -9.77
C ILE A 45 13.01 -3.00 -10.86
N ALA A 46 12.03 -2.12 -10.73
CA ALA A 46 11.79 -1.06 -11.70
C ALA A 46 12.99 -0.09 -11.77
N ALA A 47 13.59 0.28 -10.62
CA ALA A 47 14.77 1.11 -10.58
C ALA A 47 15.98 0.41 -11.22
N LEU A 48 16.17 -0.87 -10.96
CA LEU A 48 17.26 -1.67 -11.58
C LEU A 48 17.13 -1.71 -13.11
N ILE A 49 15.93 -1.95 -13.63
CA ILE A 49 15.68 -1.99 -15.08
C ILE A 49 15.85 -0.59 -15.69
N SER A 50 15.38 0.46 -15.01
CA SER A 50 15.47 1.83 -15.51
C SER A 50 16.90 2.35 -15.61
N GLN A 51 17.83 1.87 -14.76
CA GLN A 51 19.26 2.20 -14.85
C GLN A 51 19.91 1.72 -16.16
N SER A 52 19.42 0.62 -16.73
CA SER A 52 19.96 0.04 -17.96
C SER A 52 19.22 0.48 -19.22
N THR A 53 18.01 1.03 -19.11
CA THR A 53 17.16 1.32 -20.28
C THR A 53 16.84 2.81 -20.40
N SER A 54 15.93 3.30 -19.57
CA SER A 54 15.49 4.70 -19.54
C SER A 54 14.93 5.03 -18.18
N GLU A 55 15.35 6.15 -17.61
CA GLU A 55 14.88 6.59 -16.30
C GLU A 55 13.37 6.77 -16.23
N PHE A 56 12.72 7.23 -17.31
CA PHE A 56 11.27 7.48 -17.35
C PHE A 56 10.42 6.23 -17.23
N LEU A 57 10.97 5.04 -17.55
CA LEU A 57 10.27 3.77 -17.44
C LEU A 57 10.06 3.31 -16.00
N MET A 58 10.76 3.90 -15.04
CA MET A 58 10.71 3.44 -13.65
C MET A 58 9.30 3.49 -13.04
N ILE A 59 8.56 4.59 -13.19
CA ILE A 59 7.21 4.72 -12.62
C ILE A 59 6.24 3.72 -13.24
N PRO A 60 6.07 3.65 -14.58
CA PRO A 60 5.16 2.68 -15.17
C PRO A 60 5.55 1.24 -14.86
N LEU A 61 6.85 0.91 -14.86
CA LEU A 61 7.31 -0.43 -14.47
C LEU A 61 6.98 -0.76 -13.01
N THR A 62 7.19 0.18 -12.09
CA THR A 62 6.82 -0.03 -10.68
C THR A 62 5.33 -0.35 -10.55
N LEU A 63 4.47 0.42 -11.21
CA LEU A 63 3.03 0.24 -11.17
C LEU A 63 2.59 -1.10 -11.79
N VAL A 64 3.19 -1.49 -12.92
CA VAL A 64 2.89 -2.77 -13.58
C VAL A 64 3.34 -3.94 -12.71
N ILE A 65 4.58 -3.95 -12.23
CA ILE A 65 5.13 -5.05 -11.43
C ILE A 65 4.34 -5.19 -10.13
N SER A 66 4.07 -4.10 -9.42
CA SER A 66 3.32 -4.14 -8.16
C SER A 66 1.89 -4.64 -8.35
N THR A 67 1.24 -4.22 -9.44
CA THR A 67 -0.11 -4.68 -9.78
C THR A 67 -0.10 -6.16 -10.16
N LEU A 68 0.89 -6.65 -10.89
CA LEU A 68 1.05 -8.06 -11.24
C LEU A 68 1.27 -8.92 -9.99
N ILE A 69 2.07 -8.47 -9.02
CA ILE A 69 2.25 -9.16 -7.74
C ILE A 69 0.90 -9.22 -6.99
N GLY A 70 0.18 -8.11 -6.89
CA GLY A 70 -1.15 -8.07 -6.29
C GLY A 70 -2.16 -8.98 -7.00
N ALA A 71 -2.17 -8.98 -8.34
CA ALA A 71 -2.99 -9.86 -9.15
C ALA A 71 -2.64 -11.35 -8.93
N PHE A 72 -1.36 -11.69 -8.85
CA PHE A 72 -0.90 -13.03 -8.56
C PHE A 72 -1.40 -13.53 -7.20
N LEU A 73 -1.30 -12.69 -6.17
CA LEU A 73 -1.83 -13.01 -4.84
C LEU A 73 -3.35 -13.17 -4.85
N GLY A 74 -4.05 -12.23 -5.48
CA GLY A 74 -5.51 -12.31 -5.65
C GLY A 74 -5.94 -13.57 -6.40
N TRP A 75 -5.18 -13.99 -7.40
CA TRP A 75 -5.41 -15.24 -8.13
C TRP A 75 -5.21 -16.49 -7.25
N ILE A 76 -4.11 -16.55 -6.48
CA ILE A 76 -3.87 -17.66 -5.55
C ILE A 76 -5.03 -17.78 -4.54
N ILE A 77 -5.36 -16.68 -3.86
CA ILE A 77 -6.39 -16.66 -2.82
C ILE A 77 -7.76 -17.06 -3.38
N THR A 78 -8.09 -16.60 -4.59
CA THR A 78 -9.39 -16.91 -5.19
C THR A 78 -9.47 -18.32 -5.75
N LYS A 79 -8.41 -18.82 -6.40
CA LYS A 79 -8.38 -20.14 -7.04
C LYS A 79 -8.27 -21.27 -6.04
N PHE A 80 -7.36 -21.14 -5.08
CA PHE A 80 -7.10 -22.18 -4.09
C PHE A 80 -7.92 -22.01 -2.81
N LYS A 81 -8.70 -20.92 -2.69
CA LYS A 81 -9.50 -20.58 -1.50
C LYS A 81 -8.66 -20.60 -0.21
N THR A 82 -7.42 -20.17 -0.31
CA THR A 82 -6.51 -20.05 0.83
C THR A 82 -6.89 -18.85 1.68
N ASP A 83 -6.51 -18.91 2.96
CA ASP A 83 -6.64 -17.77 3.85
C ASP A 83 -5.76 -16.60 3.35
N SER A 84 -6.34 -15.39 3.32
CA SER A 84 -5.65 -14.20 2.78
C SER A 84 -4.48 -13.77 3.66
N PHE A 85 -4.65 -13.86 4.99
CA PHE A 85 -3.61 -13.48 5.94
C PHE A 85 -2.36 -14.36 5.79
N MET A 86 -2.55 -15.70 5.79
CA MET A 86 -1.45 -16.66 5.65
C MET A 86 -0.74 -16.54 4.30
N THR A 87 -1.51 -16.38 3.21
CA THR A 87 -0.96 -16.24 1.86
C THR A 87 -0.14 -14.96 1.72
N THR A 88 -0.65 -13.82 2.22
CA THR A 88 0.07 -12.55 2.12
C THR A 88 1.25 -12.46 3.08
N LEU A 89 1.18 -13.12 4.25
CA LEU A 89 2.32 -13.23 5.18
C LEU A 89 3.47 -14.05 4.56
N ALA A 90 3.17 -15.21 3.97
CA ALA A 90 4.17 -16.01 3.26
C ALA A 90 4.79 -15.22 2.10
N SER A 91 3.97 -14.48 1.36
CA SER A 91 4.42 -13.62 0.26
C SER A 91 5.29 -12.46 0.75
N LEU A 92 4.98 -11.85 1.88
CA LEU A 92 5.82 -10.81 2.50
C LEU A 92 7.24 -11.31 2.69
N ILE A 93 7.40 -12.50 3.29
CA ILE A 93 8.72 -13.10 3.53
C ILE A 93 9.43 -13.40 2.19
N GLY A 94 8.72 -14.00 1.24
CA GLY A 94 9.27 -14.32 -0.08
C GLY A 94 9.70 -13.06 -0.87
N LEU A 95 8.87 -12.02 -0.91
CA LEU A 95 9.17 -10.78 -1.61
C LEU A 95 10.35 -10.03 -0.96
N ARG A 96 10.44 -10.02 0.38
CA ARG A 96 11.60 -9.47 1.11
C ARG A 96 12.87 -10.24 0.82
N GLY A 97 12.79 -11.58 0.81
CA GLY A 97 13.93 -12.43 0.44
C GLY A 97 14.43 -12.15 -0.97
N LEU A 98 13.54 -12.05 -1.95
CA LEU A 98 13.87 -11.69 -3.34
C LEU A 98 14.50 -10.30 -3.43
N MET A 99 13.95 -9.31 -2.72
CA MET A 99 14.53 -7.97 -2.70
C MET A 99 15.96 -7.98 -2.15
N ASN A 100 16.19 -8.64 -1.02
CA ASN A 100 17.50 -8.75 -0.41
C ASN A 100 18.51 -9.50 -1.32
N PHE A 101 18.06 -10.53 -2.02
CA PHE A 101 18.87 -11.23 -3.00
C PHE A 101 19.30 -10.30 -4.14
N ILE A 102 18.39 -9.49 -4.70
CA ILE A 102 18.73 -8.50 -5.74
C ILE A 102 19.74 -7.48 -5.23
N LEU A 103 19.55 -6.96 -4.02
CA LEU A 103 20.42 -5.96 -3.41
C LEU A 103 21.80 -6.51 -3.04
N SER A 104 21.94 -7.83 -2.80
CA SER A 104 23.26 -8.46 -2.60
C SER A 104 24.09 -8.53 -3.89
N LEU A 105 23.43 -8.51 -5.05
CA LEU A 105 24.10 -8.58 -6.35
C LEU A 105 24.45 -7.20 -6.92
N LYS A 106 23.61 -6.19 -6.70
CA LYS A 106 23.76 -4.86 -7.29
C LYS A 106 23.25 -3.77 -6.37
N THR A 107 23.94 -2.63 -6.36
CA THR A 107 23.43 -1.39 -5.76
C THR A 107 22.39 -0.76 -6.68
N VAL A 108 21.23 -0.39 -6.13
CA VAL A 108 20.11 0.18 -6.88
C VAL A 108 19.90 1.63 -6.43
N THR A 109 20.16 2.57 -7.31
CA THR A 109 19.94 4.01 -7.08
C THR A 109 18.66 4.48 -7.73
N ALA A 110 18.02 5.45 -7.12
CA ALA A 110 16.81 6.05 -7.69
C ALA A 110 17.18 7.12 -8.74
N PRO A 111 16.44 7.24 -9.85
CA PRO A 111 16.60 8.34 -10.79
C PRO A 111 16.36 9.71 -10.11
N ARG A 112 17.13 10.72 -10.53
CA ARG A 112 17.09 12.06 -9.89
C ARG A 112 15.73 12.73 -9.94
N TYR A 113 14.93 12.52 -10.98
CA TYR A 113 13.60 13.14 -11.08
C TYR A 113 12.62 12.65 -9.99
N LEU A 114 12.85 11.47 -9.39
CA LEU A 114 12.05 10.97 -8.28
C LEU A 114 12.17 11.83 -7.02
N LEU A 115 13.28 12.50 -6.81
CA LEU A 115 13.43 13.47 -5.72
C LEU A 115 12.41 14.61 -5.84
N THR A 116 12.18 15.07 -7.08
CA THR A 116 11.15 16.09 -7.36
C THR A 116 9.74 15.54 -7.11
N ILE A 117 9.46 14.32 -7.54
CA ILE A 117 8.16 13.66 -7.33
C ILE A 117 7.91 13.39 -5.84
N SER A 118 8.94 13.00 -5.10
CA SER A 118 8.88 12.77 -3.65
C SER A 118 8.88 14.07 -2.82
N SER A 119 8.95 15.24 -3.48
CA SER A 119 8.85 16.53 -2.79
C SER A 119 7.48 16.71 -2.15
N PHE A 120 7.41 17.53 -1.09
CA PHE A 120 6.18 17.78 -0.32
C PHE A 120 4.97 18.13 -1.19
N LYS A 121 5.14 19.09 -2.09
CA LYS A 121 4.03 19.58 -2.93
C LYS A 121 3.51 18.51 -3.88
N VAL A 122 4.41 17.82 -4.58
CA VAL A 122 4.02 16.82 -5.59
C VAL A 122 3.43 15.58 -4.93
N SER A 123 4.03 15.08 -3.85
CA SER A 123 3.50 13.94 -3.09
C SER A 123 2.10 14.23 -2.53
N LEU A 124 1.84 15.46 -2.07
CA LEU A 124 0.52 15.87 -1.59
C LEU A 124 -0.50 15.93 -2.72
N ILE A 125 -0.12 16.46 -3.90
CA ILE A 125 -1.00 16.46 -5.08
C ILE A 125 -1.35 15.04 -5.50
N ILE A 126 -0.37 14.13 -5.52
CA ILE A 126 -0.60 12.71 -5.83
C ILE A 126 -1.60 12.12 -4.83
N LEU A 127 -1.41 12.34 -3.52
CA LEU A 127 -2.35 11.88 -2.51
C LEU A 127 -3.77 12.40 -2.77
N VAL A 128 -3.94 13.70 -3.00
CA VAL A 128 -5.27 14.29 -3.25
C VAL A 128 -5.93 13.68 -4.48
N ILE A 129 -5.19 13.50 -5.57
CA ILE A 129 -5.70 12.85 -6.79
C ILE A 129 -6.21 11.44 -6.48
N PHE A 130 -5.40 10.61 -5.78
CA PHE A 130 -5.80 9.24 -5.44
C PHE A 130 -6.94 9.20 -4.42
N VAL A 131 -6.99 10.13 -3.46
CA VAL A 131 -8.14 10.25 -2.54
C VAL A 131 -9.42 10.50 -3.32
N VAL A 132 -9.41 11.42 -4.29
CA VAL A 132 -10.59 11.72 -5.11
C VAL A 132 -10.99 10.49 -5.96
N ILE A 133 -10.04 9.87 -6.65
CA ILE A 133 -10.31 8.67 -7.48
C ILE A 133 -10.89 7.55 -6.62
N VAL A 134 -10.22 7.21 -5.52
CA VAL A 134 -10.65 6.13 -4.63
C VAL A 134 -11.99 6.46 -3.96
N PHE A 135 -12.24 7.73 -3.61
CA PHE A 135 -13.54 8.16 -3.11
C PHE A 135 -14.66 7.85 -4.09
N PHE A 136 -14.50 8.22 -5.35
CA PHE A 136 -15.50 7.92 -6.37
C PHE A 136 -15.66 6.40 -6.54
N VAL A 137 -14.58 5.65 -6.69
CA VAL A 137 -14.63 4.20 -6.90
C VAL A 137 -15.22 3.47 -5.70
N PHE A 138 -14.80 3.81 -4.48
CA PHE A 138 -15.18 3.08 -3.26
C PHE A 138 -16.52 3.50 -2.69
N GLU A 139 -16.85 4.82 -2.71
CA GLU A 139 -18.07 5.32 -2.07
C GLU A 139 -19.23 5.50 -3.05
N LYS A 140 -18.97 5.70 -4.35
CA LYS A 140 -20.01 6.09 -5.33
C LYS A 140 -20.30 5.01 -6.37
N THR A 141 -19.48 3.96 -6.50
CA THR A 141 -19.74 2.90 -7.50
C THR A 141 -20.36 1.64 -6.89
N LYS A 142 -20.99 0.84 -7.74
CA LYS A 142 -21.49 -0.49 -7.39
C LYS A 142 -20.39 -1.42 -6.88
N PHE A 143 -19.15 -1.25 -7.40
CA PHE A 143 -18.01 -2.05 -6.98
C PHE A 143 -17.69 -1.87 -5.49
N GLY A 144 -17.58 -0.64 -5.01
CA GLY A 144 -17.35 -0.36 -3.59
C GLY A 144 -18.52 -0.85 -2.70
N TYR A 145 -19.76 -0.73 -3.17
CA TYR A 145 -20.91 -1.30 -2.47
C TYR A 145 -20.80 -2.82 -2.33
N TYR A 146 -20.44 -3.52 -3.41
CA TYR A 146 -20.24 -4.97 -3.38
C TYR A 146 -19.10 -5.40 -2.46
N CYS A 147 -17.99 -4.63 -2.42
CA CYS A 147 -16.91 -4.88 -1.47
C CYS A 147 -17.42 -4.83 -0.02
N LYS A 148 -18.14 -3.77 0.34
CA LYS A 148 -18.73 -3.62 1.70
C LYS A 148 -19.73 -4.73 2.01
N SER A 149 -20.61 -5.07 1.07
CA SER A 149 -21.59 -6.15 1.24
C SER A 149 -20.93 -7.52 1.42
N MET A 150 -19.79 -7.78 0.74
CA MET A 150 -19.03 -9.02 0.93
C MET A 150 -18.48 -9.14 2.35
N GLY A 151 -18.00 -8.05 2.93
CA GLY A 151 -17.50 -8.05 4.32
C GLY A 151 -18.60 -8.32 5.35
N GLU A 152 -19.84 -7.90 5.07
CA GLU A 152 -20.98 -8.24 5.96
C GLU A 152 -21.37 -9.72 5.82
N ASN A 153 -21.62 -10.17 4.59
CA ASN A 153 -22.02 -11.56 4.35
C ASN A 153 -21.73 -11.99 2.90
N GLU A 154 -20.62 -12.69 2.70
CA GLU A 154 -20.24 -13.20 1.38
C GLU A 154 -21.26 -14.18 0.80
N ARG A 155 -21.93 -15.00 1.65
CA ARG A 155 -22.92 -15.98 1.17
C ARG A 155 -24.14 -15.29 0.55
N THR A 156 -24.61 -14.22 1.17
CA THR A 156 -25.73 -13.43 0.65
C THR A 156 -25.36 -12.78 -0.70
N VAL A 157 -24.14 -12.25 -0.82
CA VAL A 157 -23.67 -11.65 -2.08
C VAL A 157 -23.57 -12.68 -3.20
N LYS A 158 -23.15 -13.91 -2.90
CA LYS A 158 -23.15 -15.02 -3.86
C LYS A 158 -24.57 -15.42 -4.26
N ALA A 159 -25.52 -15.45 -3.31
CA ALA A 159 -26.90 -15.86 -3.56
C ALA A 159 -27.62 -14.92 -4.56
N ILE A 160 -27.28 -13.65 -4.60
CA ILE A 160 -27.80 -12.68 -5.59
C ILE A 160 -27.03 -12.68 -6.92
N GLY A 161 -26.17 -13.70 -7.15
CA GLY A 161 -25.49 -13.93 -8.44
C GLY A 161 -24.21 -13.12 -8.66
N ILE A 162 -23.69 -12.42 -7.65
CA ILE A 162 -22.45 -11.64 -7.80
C ILE A 162 -21.22 -12.55 -7.65
N ASN A 163 -20.28 -12.42 -8.58
CA ASN A 163 -19.05 -13.20 -8.55
C ASN A 163 -18.04 -12.63 -7.53
N THR A 164 -18.09 -13.15 -6.30
CA THR A 164 -17.21 -12.71 -5.19
C THR A 164 -15.72 -12.94 -5.47
N ASN A 165 -15.37 -13.98 -6.26
CA ASN A 165 -13.99 -14.25 -6.63
C ASN A 165 -13.41 -13.14 -7.52
N LYS A 166 -14.19 -12.63 -8.49
CA LYS A 166 -13.77 -11.50 -9.33
C LYS A 166 -13.56 -10.24 -8.49
N ILE A 167 -14.48 -9.95 -7.56
CA ILE A 167 -14.36 -8.78 -6.67
C ILE A 167 -13.08 -8.89 -5.83
N ARG A 168 -12.85 -10.04 -5.18
CA ARG A 168 -11.66 -10.28 -4.38
C ARG A 168 -10.38 -10.10 -5.21
N PHE A 169 -10.32 -10.69 -6.40
CA PHE A 169 -9.19 -10.54 -7.32
C PHE A 169 -8.89 -9.06 -7.64
N ILE A 170 -9.93 -8.28 -7.99
CA ILE A 170 -9.78 -6.85 -8.32
C ILE A 170 -9.31 -6.05 -7.09
N CYS A 171 -9.79 -6.37 -5.87
CA CYS A 171 -9.33 -5.71 -4.65
C CYS A 171 -7.83 -5.88 -4.43
N PHE A 172 -7.29 -7.09 -4.65
CA PHE A 172 -5.85 -7.33 -4.56
C PHE A 172 -5.05 -6.64 -5.68
N CYS A 173 -5.61 -6.53 -6.90
CA CYS A 173 -5.00 -5.73 -7.97
C CYS A 173 -4.90 -4.25 -7.59
N ILE A 174 -5.96 -3.68 -6.99
CA ILE A 174 -5.97 -2.28 -6.53
C ILE A 174 -4.96 -2.09 -5.37
N SER A 175 -4.91 -3.01 -4.41
CA SER A 175 -3.92 -2.99 -3.32
C SER A 175 -2.50 -3.00 -3.89
N GLY A 176 -2.21 -3.90 -4.83
CA GLY A 176 -0.91 -3.97 -5.51
C GLY A 176 -0.57 -2.69 -6.28
N PHE A 177 -1.52 -2.14 -7.03
CA PHE A 177 -1.31 -0.87 -7.74
C PHE A 177 -0.93 0.27 -6.78
N MET A 178 -1.67 0.41 -5.68
CA MET A 178 -1.39 1.44 -4.68
C MET A 178 -0.07 1.19 -3.94
N ALA A 179 0.33 -0.08 -3.76
CA ALA A 179 1.67 -0.43 -3.28
C ALA A 179 2.76 0.14 -4.20
N GLY A 180 2.59 0.06 -5.51
CA GLY A 180 3.49 0.69 -6.47
C GLY A 180 3.55 2.20 -6.33
N VAL A 181 2.39 2.85 -6.12
CA VAL A 181 2.30 4.32 -5.99
C VAL A 181 3.08 4.83 -4.79
N PHE A 182 2.92 4.25 -3.61
CA PHE A 182 3.71 4.71 -2.47
C PHE A 182 5.15 4.17 -2.51
N GLY A 183 5.40 3.04 -3.17
CA GLY A 183 6.72 2.44 -3.34
C GLY A 183 7.70 3.36 -4.06
N PHE A 184 7.32 3.91 -5.23
CA PHE A 184 8.20 4.84 -5.94
C PHE A 184 8.41 6.17 -5.19
N ILE A 185 7.40 6.63 -4.43
CA ILE A 185 7.53 7.84 -3.59
C ILE A 185 8.57 7.59 -2.48
N LEU A 186 8.50 6.45 -1.79
CA LEU A 186 9.46 6.12 -0.74
C LEU A 186 10.85 5.90 -1.29
N LEU A 187 10.99 5.19 -2.42
CA LEU A 187 12.29 5.03 -3.07
C LEU A 187 12.92 6.37 -3.44
N GLY A 188 12.12 7.32 -3.95
CA GLY A 188 12.57 8.67 -4.26
C GLY A 188 13.02 9.45 -3.02
N LYS A 189 12.38 9.26 -1.86
CA LYS A 189 12.81 9.91 -0.61
C LYS A 189 14.17 9.42 -0.12
N VAL A 190 14.43 8.11 -0.24
CA VAL A 190 15.68 7.48 0.22
C VAL A 190 16.78 7.54 -0.84
N SER A 191 16.45 7.98 -2.07
CA SER A 191 17.38 8.08 -3.22
C SER A 191 17.98 6.76 -3.69
N GLY A 192 17.46 5.63 -3.21
CA GLY A 192 17.93 4.29 -3.62
C GLY A 192 17.22 3.18 -2.85
N ALA A 193 17.39 1.94 -3.34
CA ALA A 193 16.84 0.78 -2.67
C ALA A 193 17.78 0.28 -1.58
N SER A 194 17.22 -0.04 -0.43
CA SER A 194 17.91 -0.64 0.71
C SER A 194 17.08 -1.80 1.27
N SER A 195 17.69 -2.68 2.04
CA SER A 195 16.98 -3.79 2.72
C SER A 195 15.88 -3.29 3.67
N THR A 196 15.98 -2.06 4.12
CA THR A 196 15.01 -1.41 5.02
C THR A 196 13.92 -0.64 4.28
N LEU A 197 13.97 -0.54 2.95
CA LEU A 197 12.95 0.17 2.16
C LEU A 197 11.55 -0.37 2.43
N CYS A 198 10.61 0.52 2.75
CA CYS A 198 9.23 0.18 3.14
C CYS A 198 9.14 -0.82 4.30
N ASN A 199 10.15 -0.84 5.20
CA ASN A 199 10.11 -1.75 6.34
C ASN A 199 8.98 -1.36 7.30
N MET A 200 8.24 -2.37 7.78
CA MET A 200 7.08 -2.20 8.69
C MET A 200 5.93 -1.34 8.13
N MET A 201 5.98 -0.93 6.84
CA MET A 201 4.90 -0.14 6.22
C MET A 201 3.58 -0.91 6.18
N GLU A 202 3.63 -2.22 5.97
CA GLU A 202 2.46 -3.10 6.05
C GLU A 202 1.75 -3.01 7.40
N MET A 203 2.52 -3.01 8.50
CA MET A 203 1.96 -2.87 9.85
C MET A 203 1.42 -1.46 10.10
N LYS A 204 2.15 -0.42 9.69
CA LYS A 204 1.69 0.97 9.81
C LYS A 204 0.37 1.19 9.07
N ILE A 205 0.23 0.64 7.85
CA ILE A 205 -0.99 0.74 7.05
C ILE A 205 -2.16 0.00 7.72
N GLN A 206 -1.93 -1.22 8.24
CA GLN A 206 -2.97 -1.97 8.95
C GLN A 206 -3.41 -1.24 10.23
N MET A 207 -2.45 -0.75 11.02
CA MET A 207 -2.74 0.05 12.22
C MET A 207 -3.52 1.32 11.86
N ALA A 208 -3.18 2.01 10.77
CA ALA A 208 -3.91 3.18 10.30
C ALA A 208 -5.39 2.86 10.03
N ILE A 209 -5.66 1.75 9.34
CA ILE A 209 -7.03 1.33 9.01
C ILE A 209 -7.81 1.01 10.28
N PHE A 210 -7.23 0.26 11.22
CA PHE A 210 -7.91 -0.16 12.44
C PHE A 210 -8.08 0.98 13.44
N LEU A 211 -7.06 1.86 13.62
CA LEU A 211 -7.19 3.07 14.42
C LEU A 211 -8.23 4.05 13.87
N GLY A 212 -8.41 4.05 12.56
CA GLY A 212 -9.49 4.79 11.92
C GLY A 212 -10.90 4.26 12.24
N GLY A 213 -11.01 3.09 12.89
CA GLY A 213 -12.28 2.47 13.28
C GLY A 213 -12.92 1.64 12.16
N ILE A 214 -12.11 1.07 11.27
CA ILE A 214 -12.54 0.06 10.30
C ILE A 214 -12.35 -1.31 10.95
N LEU A 215 -13.41 -2.13 10.94
CA LEU A 215 -13.37 -3.46 11.53
C LEU A 215 -12.52 -4.42 10.68
N VAL A 216 -11.85 -5.36 11.33
CA VAL A 216 -11.07 -6.42 10.65
C VAL A 216 -11.97 -7.29 9.76
N THR A 217 -13.23 -7.48 10.18
CA THR A 217 -14.24 -8.19 9.40
C THR A 217 -14.70 -7.44 8.16
N GLY A 218 -14.33 -6.17 8.02
CA GLY A 218 -14.71 -5.33 6.89
C GLY A 218 -16.13 -4.79 6.96
N GLY A 219 -16.84 -4.88 5.85
CA GLY A 219 -18.24 -4.48 5.75
C GLY A 219 -18.46 -2.97 5.63
N PHE A 220 -19.66 -2.51 5.95
CA PHE A 220 -20.07 -1.10 5.87
C PHE A 220 -19.35 -0.17 6.88
N SER A 221 -18.63 -0.74 7.84
CA SER A 221 -17.72 0.02 8.70
C SER A 221 -16.58 0.69 7.91
N SER A 222 -16.23 0.13 6.75
CA SER A 222 -15.16 0.60 5.87
C SER A 222 -15.58 1.86 5.13
N LYS A 223 -15.12 3.00 5.62
CA LYS A 223 -15.34 4.32 5.00
C LYS A 223 -13.99 4.98 4.72
N LEU A 224 -13.87 5.63 3.58
CA LEU A 224 -12.60 6.21 3.13
C LEU A 224 -12.01 7.22 4.12
N PHE A 225 -12.85 8.12 4.67
CA PHE A 225 -12.38 9.13 5.61
C PHE A 225 -11.74 8.52 6.86
N LYS A 226 -12.21 7.34 7.30
CA LYS A 226 -11.63 6.62 8.44
C LYS A 226 -10.19 6.18 8.16
N ALA A 227 -9.91 5.66 6.97
CA ALA A 227 -8.55 5.28 6.57
C ALA A 227 -7.60 6.48 6.54
N ILE A 228 -8.08 7.64 6.06
CA ILE A 228 -7.29 8.87 6.02
C ILE A 228 -7.01 9.38 7.44
N ILE A 229 -8.05 9.50 8.28
CA ILE A 229 -7.89 9.94 9.68
C ILE A 229 -6.95 8.99 10.43
N GLY A 230 -7.13 7.67 10.29
CA GLY A 230 -6.26 6.69 10.91
C GLY A 230 -4.80 6.81 10.47
N SER A 231 -4.56 7.14 9.19
CA SER A 231 -3.21 7.38 8.67
C SER A 231 -2.54 8.61 9.32
N PHE A 232 -3.29 9.68 9.53
CA PHE A 232 -2.80 10.84 10.29
C PHE A 232 -2.55 10.48 11.76
N THR A 233 -3.48 9.74 12.37
CA THR A 233 -3.40 9.35 13.79
C THR A 233 -2.14 8.55 14.07
N ILE A 234 -1.84 7.50 13.28
CA ILE A 234 -0.66 6.66 13.51
C ILE A 234 0.64 7.46 13.36
N VAL A 235 0.72 8.35 12.36
CA VAL A 235 1.92 9.18 12.14
C VAL A 235 2.08 10.23 13.23
N ILE A 236 0.99 10.81 13.77
CA ILE A 236 1.05 11.74 14.90
C ILE A 236 1.54 11.02 16.14
N ILE A 237 1.03 9.81 16.43
CA ILE A 237 1.47 9.00 17.57
C ILE A 237 2.98 8.69 17.44
N GLU A 238 3.43 8.24 16.27
CA GLU A 238 4.84 7.92 16.01
C GLU A 238 5.75 9.15 16.22
N ASN A 239 5.39 10.30 15.62
CA ASN A 239 6.13 11.54 15.80
C ASN A 239 6.12 12.03 17.26
N GLY A 240 5.01 11.84 17.97
CA GLY A 240 4.89 12.15 19.39
C GLY A 240 5.86 11.33 20.24
N LEU A 241 5.92 10.00 20.00
CA LEU A 241 6.83 9.10 20.70
C LEU A 241 8.30 9.47 20.45
N VAL A 242 8.65 9.76 19.19
CA VAL A 242 10.01 10.23 18.85
C VAL A 242 10.34 11.54 19.57
N SER A 243 9.39 12.46 19.63
CA SER A 243 9.58 13.74 20.34
C SER A 243 9.73 13.58 21.84
N CYS A 244 9.19 12.48 22.44
CA CYS A 244 9.37 12.11 23.83
C CYS A 244 10.68 11.34 24.11
N GLY A 245 11.55 11.17 23.10
CA GLY A 245 12.83 10.47 23.25
C GLY A 245 12.75 8.94 23.20
N VAL A 246 11.61 8.39 22.78
CA VAL A 246 11.50 6.95 22.50
C VAL A 246 12.19 6.71 21.17
N ALA A 247 13.31 5.97 21.17
CA ALA A 247 14.02 5.61 19.95
C ALA A 247 13.09 4.76 19.05
N THR A 248 12.70 5.30 17.91
CA THR A 248 12.19 4.49 16.81
C THR A 248 13.35 3.73 16.21
N SER A 249 13.08 2.56 15.65
CA SER A 249 14.05 1.63 15.07
C SER A 249 15.28 2.33 14.43
N PRO A 250 16.52 1.83 14.66
CA PRO A 250 17.76 2.43 14.16
C PRO A 250 17.93 2.43 12.62
N SER A 251 16.82 2.32 11.88
CA SER A 251 16.77 2.28 10.41
C SER A 251 16.15 3.53 9.77
N GLU A 252 15.96 4.61 10.52
CA GLU A 252 15.55 5.92 10.00
C GLU A 252 16.66 6.96 10.07
#